data_3104157ec9fdf261b86984529e88248b
#
_entry.id   3104157ec9fdf261b86984529e88248b
#
_cell.length_a   1.000
_cell.length_b   1.000
_cell.length_c   1.000
_cell.angle_alpha   90.00
_cell.angle_beta   90.00
_cell.angle_gamma   90.00
#
_symmetry.space_group_name_H-M   'P 1'
#
loop_
_entity.id
_entity.type
_entity.pdbx_description
1 polymer ?
#
loop_
_entity_poly.entity_id
_entity_poly.type
_entity_poly.pdbx_seq_one_letter_code
_entity_poly.pdbx_strand_id
1 'polypeptide(L)'
;MGDLEFDDVVFGYGGSLLFDGFSASFPKGSISCIVGPNGCGKSTLAKLAMGLVRPTSGRVRVAGRDVSSLAARDRARLLGVLVQQQEAPMMTARELVVCGRFPCCGSFSRLSRADEERIDEALSLAGVSELRDRSLRSLSGGQRQRVRMAMVLAQDTPIVLLDEPTSFMDVAACFDMVRLIRQVRQRGKTVVAVIHDLNLALSVADQVFVMERGRLAAQGEPTDGRVRSAIEQSFGVRLEHVQTSCGTAWVPFESRE
;
A
#
# COMPACT_ATOMS: atom_id res chain seq x y z
N MET A 1 13.78 9.46 10.72
CA MET A 1 13.74 8.00 10.84
C MET A 1 12.38 7.56 10.30
N GLY A 2 12.36 6.70 9.29
CA GLY A 2 11.12 6.22 8.68
C GLY A 2 10.45 5.12 9.50
N ASP A 3 9.17 4.87 9.21
CA ASP A 3 8.46 3.73 9.80
C ASP A 3 8.69 2.43 9.03
N LEU A 4 8.94 2.53 7.71
CA LEU A 4 9.38 1.43 6.86
C LEU A 4 10.70 1.85 6.19
N GLU A 5 11.75 1.03 6.34
CA GLU A 5 13.10 1.34 5.84
C GLU A 5 13.71 0.13 5.14
N PHE A 6 14.34 0.41 4.01
CA PHE A 6 15.21 -0.51 3.27
C PHE A 6 16.62 0.07 3.31
N ASP A 7 17.60 -0.72 3.74
CA ASP A 7 18.97 -0.29 3.98
C ASP A 7 19.92 -1.22 3.24
N ASP A 8 20.49 -0.74 2.13
CA ASP A 8 21.44 -1.44 1.26
C ASP A 8 20.97 -2.84 0.83
N VAL A 9 19.69 -2.97 0.47
CA VAL A 9 19.06 -4.25 0.16
C VAL A 9 19.54 -4.79 -1.18
N VAL A 10 20.10 -6.00 -1.15
CA VAL A 10 20.40 -6.82 -2.34
C VAL A 10 19.44 -7.99 -2.40
N PHE A 11 18.75 -8.15 -3.54
CA PHE A 11 17.80 -9.23 -3.74
C PHE A 11 17.60 -9.57 -5.23
N GLY A 12 17.35 -10.84 -5.52
CA GLY A 12 17.02 -11.31 -6.86
C GLY A 12 16.25 -12.62 -6.85
N TYR A 13 15.78 -13.04 -8.02
CA TYR A 13 15.09 -14.31 -8.24
C TYR A 13 15.89 -15.18 -9.21
N GLY A 14 16.10 -16.46 -8.87
CA GLY A 14 16.68 -17.43 -9.81
C GLY A 14 18.04 -17.03 -10.38
N GLY A 15 18.85 -16.31 -9.62
CA GLY A 15 20.16 -15.81 -10.06
C GLY A 15 20.13 -14.46 -10.80
N SER A 16 18.93 -13.93 -11.11
CA SER A 16 18.79 -12.59 -11.69
C SER A 16 18.65 -11.56 -10.58
N LEU A 17 19.56 -10.60 -10.53
CA LEU A 17 19.56 -9.51 -9.56
C LEU A 17 18.45 -8.50 -9.89
N LEU A 18 17.62 -8.17 -8.89
CA LEU A 18 16.57 -7.18 -9.00
C LEU A 18 16.94 -5.89 -8.25
N PHE A 19 17.41 -6.02 -7.01
CA PHE A 19 17.90 -4.93 -6.18
C PHE A 19 19.39 -5.11 -5.94
N ASP A 20 20.16 -4.03 -6.14
CA ASP A 20 21.59 -3.97 -5.96
C ASP A 20 21.92 -2.74 -5.11
N GLY A 21 21.84 -2.92 -3.77
CA GLY A 21 22.02 -1.82 -2.82
C GLY A 21 20.83 -0.86 -2.71
N PHE A 22 19.58 -1.39 -2.83
CA PHE A 22 18.39 -0.55 -2.73
C PHE A 22 18.20 0.03 -1.32
N SER A 23 18.09 1.35 -1.24
CA SER A 23 17.82 2.06 0.01
C SER A 23 16.67 3.04 -0.16
N ALA A 24 15.71 2.99 0.79
CA ALA A 24 14.57 3.91 0.86
C ALA A 24 14.06 4.01 2.30
N SER A 25 13.59 5.20 2.69
CA SER A 25 13.01 5.45 4.02
C SER A 25 11.67 6.15 3.87
N PHE A 26 10.60 5.50 4.30
CA PHE A 26 9.23 6.00 4.20
C PHE A 26 8.86 6.73 5.49
N PRO A 27 8.54 8.04 5.42
CA PRO A 27 8.34 8.88 6.60
C PRO A 27 7.12 8.47 7.42
N LYS A 28 7.25 8.57 8.73
CA LYS A 28 6.18 8.30 9.69
C LYS A 28 4.99 9.24 9.50
N GLY A 29 3.77 8.71 9.59
CA GLY A 29 2.53 9.48 9.55
C GLY A 29 2.25 10.17 8.20
N SER A 30 2.88 9.72 7.13
CA SER A 30 2.72 10.23 5.77
C SER A 30 2.06 9.20 4.85
N ILE A 31 1.56 9.68 3.71
CA ILE A 31 1.21 8.86 2.56
C ILE A 31 2.39 8.89 1.60
N SER A 32 3.05 7.76 1.44
CA SER A 32 4.14 7.57 0.48
C SER A 32 3.63 6.73 -0.71
N CYS A 33 3.67 7.29 -1.92
CA CYS A 33 3.29 6.54 -3.11
C CYS A 33 4.53 6.05 -3.86
N ILE A 34 4.57 4.76 -4.17
CA ILE A 34 5.58 4.13 -4.99
C ILE A 34 5.05 4.05 -6.42
N VAL A 35 5.74 4.69 -7.35
CA VAL A 35 5.43 4.66 -8.78
C VAL A 35 6.63 4.13 -9.57
N GLY A 36 6.38 3.59 -10.77
CA GLY A 36 7.42 3.07 -11.64
C GLY A 36 6.85 2.06 -12.64
N PRO A 37 7.56 1.77 -13.74
CA PRO A 37 7.12 0.83 -14.75
C PRO A 37 6.94 -0.59 -14.21
N ASN A 38 6.24 -1.44 -14.99
CA ASN A 38 6.06 -2.83 -14.62
C ASN A 38 7.42 -3.55 -14.57
N GLY A 39 7.58 -4.45 -13.58
CA GLY A 39 8.82 -5.19 -13.38
C GLY A 39 9.94 -4.44 -12.65
N CYS A 40 9.79 -3.16 -12.28
CA CYS A 40 10.83 -2.42 -11.56
C CYS A 40 11.04 -2.84 -10.10
N GLY A 41 10.19 -3.74 -9.53
CA GLY A 41 10.38 -4.31 -8.20
C GLY A 41 9.38 -3.88 -7.12
N LYS A 42 8.34 -3.11 -7.42
CA LYS A 42 7.37 -2.58 -6.44
C LYS A 42 6.75 -3.68 -5.55
N SER A 43 6.18 -4.72 -6.15
CA SER A 43 5.59 -5.84 -5.39
C SER A 43 6.65 -6.68 -4.65
N THR A 44 7.91 -6.65 -5.10
CA THR A 44 9.01 -7.29 -4.38
C THR A 44 9.37 -6.52 -3.11
N LEU A 45 9.32 -5.18 -3.14
CA LEU A 45 9.45 -4.37 -1.92
C LEU A 45 8.38 -4.73 -0.88
N ALA A 46 7.12 -4.90 -1.33
CA ALA A 46 6.04 -5.35 -0.46
C ALA A 46 6.34 -6.72 0.16
N LYS A 47 6.82 -7.69 -0.64
CA LYS A 47 7.19 -9.03 -0.16
C LYS A 47 8.35 -9.00 0.84
N LEU A 48 9.34 -8.14 0.63
CA LEU A 48 10.46 -7.92 1.56
C LEU A 48 9.97 -7.31 2.88
N ALA A 49 9.11 -6.28 2.83
CA ALA A 49 8.52 -5.67 4.02
C ALA A 49 7.67 -6.66 4.83
N MET A 50 6.93 -7.55 4.15
CA MET A 50 6.17 -8.63 4.78
C MET A 50 7.08 -9.76 5.33
N GLY A 51 8.36 -9.80 4.96
CA GLY A 51 9.25 -10.91 5.28
C GLY A 51 8.86 -12.23 4.60
N LEU A 52 8.17 -12.16 3.46
CA LEU A 52 7.85 -13.32 2.61
C LEU A 52 9.06 -13.78 1.79
N VAL A 53 9.96 -12.84 1.50
CA VAL A 53 11.26 -13.11 0.92
C VAL A 53 12.34 -12.43 1.77
N ARG A 54 13.56 -12.95 1.75
CA ARG A 54 14.69 -12.40 2.52
C ARG A 54 15.68 -11.77 1.57
N PRO A 55 16.23 -10.59 1.89
CA PRO A 55 17.33 -10.04 1.12
C PRO A 55 18.58 -10.93 1.25
N THR A 56 19.43 -10.93 0.23
CA THR A 56 20.75 -11.61 0.25
C THR A 56 21.71 -10.83 1.13
N SER A 57 21.64 -9.50 1.10
CA SER A 57 22.33 -8.60 2.02
C SER A 57 21.50 -7.34 2.27
N GLY A 58 21.93 -6.51 3.22
CA GLY A 58 21.15 -5.35 3.66
C GLY A 58 20.08 -5.72 4.67
N ARG A 59 19.20 -4.77 4.98
CA ARG A 59 18.16 -4.92 6.03
C ARG A 59 16.86 -4.24 5.62
N VAL A 60 15.75 -4.80 6.13
CA VAL A 60 14.43 -4.17 6.06
C VAL A 60 13.93 -3.97 7.49
N ARG A 61 13.53 -2.75 7.84
CA ARG A 61 12.98 -2.42 9.15
C ARG A 61 11.55 -1.94 9.05
N VAL A 62 10.73 -2.39 9.98
CA VAL A 62 9.33 -1.97 10.16
C VAL A 62 9.18 -1.46 11.59
N ALA A 63 8.76 -0.21 11.75
CA ALA A 63 8.70 0.49 13.03
C ALA A 63 10.03 0.37 13.83
N GLY A 64 11.16 0.56 13.14
CA GLY A 64 12.52 0.46 13.71
C GLY A 64 13.02 -0.96 13.99
N ARG A 65 12.20 -2.01 13.80
CA ARG A 65 12.54 -3.41 14.08
C ARG A 65 12.91 -4.16 12.79
N ASP A 66 13.99 -4.93 12.82
CA ASP A 66 14.41 -5.74 11.67
C ASP A 66 13.38 -6.83 11.38
N VAL A 67 12.88 -6.85 10.14
CA VAL A 67 11.86 -7.82 9.66
C VAL A 67 12.34 -9.26 9.79
N SER A 68 13.64 -9.51 9.59
CA SER A 68 14.23 -10.86 9.65
C SER A 68 14.22 -11.46 11.05
N SER A 69 14.23 -10.60 12.09
CA SER A 69 14.22 -10.99 13.50
C SER A 69 12.82 -11.17 14.09
N LEU A 70 11.79 -10.75 13.37
CA LEU A 70 10.40 -10.77 13.85
C LEU A 70 9.69 -12.08 13.47
N ALA A 71 8.98 -12.67 14.42
CA ALA A 71 8.00 -13.70 14.11
C ALA A 71 6.88 -13.15 13.22
N ALA A 72 6.27 -13.99 12.39
CA ALA A 72 5.21 -13.56 11.46
C ALA A 72 4.06 -12.80 12.16
N ARG A 73 3.68 -13.24 13.36
CA ARG A 73 2.64 -12.61 14.17
C ARG A 73 3.03 -11.21 14.64
N ASP A 74 4.30 -11.01 15.04
CA ASP A 74 4.78 -9.70 15.49
C ASP A 74 4.90 -8.71 14.34
N ARG A 75 5.33 -9.19 13.16
CA ARG A 75 5.30 -8.38 11.93
C ARG A 75 3.88 -7.94 11.59
N ALA A 76 2.92 -8.87 11.65
CA ALA A 76 1.52 -8.58 11.38
C ALA A 76 0.89 -7.60 12.39
N ARG A 77 1.46 -7.38 13.56
CA ARG A 77 1.06 -6.33 14.51
C ARG A 77 1.64 -4.95 14.18
N LEU A 78 2.65 -4.90 13.32
CA LEU A 78 3.32 -3.66 12.94
C LEU A 78 2.94 -3.20 11.53
N LEU A 79 2.65 -4.14 10.63
CA LEU A 79 2.42 -3.89 9.22
C LEU A 79 1.14 -4.61 8.77
N GLY A 80 0.11 -3.83 8.44
CA GLY A 80 -1.06 -4.31 7.73
C GLY A 80 -0.82 -4.23 6.23
N VAL A 81 -1.19 -5.26 5.47
CA VAL A 81 -0.91 -5.28 4.04
C VAL A 81 -2.14 -5.65 3.23
N LEU A 82 -2.49 -4.78 2.29
CA LEU A 82 -3.42 -5.07 1.22
C LEU A 82 -2.63 -5.59 0.02
N VAL A 83 -2.73 -6.88 -0.27
CA VAL A 83 -2.09 -7.47 -1.46
C VAL A 83 -3.06 -7.54 -2.63
N GLN A 84 -2.52 -7.48 -3.84
CA GLN A 84 -3.28 -7.73 -5.04
C GLN A 84 -3.76 -9.20 -5.05
N GLN A 85 -5.07 -9.41 -4.96
CA GLN A 85 -5.71 -10.73 -5.04
C GLN A 85 -6.89 -10.70 -5.99
N GLN A 86 -7.01 -11.72 -6.83
CA GLN A 86 -8.11 -11.85 -7.80
C GLN A 86 -9.26 -12.71 -7.28
N GLU A 87 -8.96 -13.74 -6.48
CA GLU A 87 -9.98 -14.70 -6.02
C GLU A 87 -10.73 -14.21 -4.78
N ALA A 88 -12.03 -14.51 -4.75
CA ALA A 88 -12.89 -14.27 -3.60
C ALA A 88 -13.09 -15.59 -2.85
N PRO A 89 -12.63 -15.70 -1.59
CA PRO A 89 -12.86 -16.89 -0.77
C PRO A 89 -14.36 -17.10 -0.47
N MET A 90 -14.72 -18.32 -0.10
CA MET A 90 -16.11 -18.69 0.27
C MET A 90 -16.39 -18.27 1.71
N MET A 91 -16.53 -16.95 1.92
CA MET A 91 -16.85 -16.37 3.24
C MET A 91 -17.62 -15.06 3.06
N THR A 92 -18.22 -14.58 4.14
CA THR A 92 -18.87 -13.27 4.21
C THR A 92 -17.85 -12.14 4.34
N ALA A 93 -18.31 -10.91 4.08
CA ALA A 93 -17.47 -9.72 4.27
C ALA A 93 -16.99 -9.61 5.74
N ARG A 94 -17.87 -9.84 6.72
CA ARG A 94 -17.50 -9.81 8.14
C ARG A 94 -16.47 -10.88 8.50
N GLU A 95 -16.62 -12.11 8.01
CA GLU A 95 -15.66 -13.19 8.27
C GLU A 95 -14.26 -12.83 7.75
N LEU A 96 -14.17 -12.18 6.57
CA LEU A 96 -12.88 -11.69 6.07
C LEU A 96 -12.29 -10.60 6.99
N VAL A 97 -13.10 -9.64 7.44
CA VAL A 97 -12.63 -8.56 8.31
C VAL A 97 -12.17 -9.10 9.67
N VAL A 98 -12.84 -10.11 10.21
CA VAL A 98 -12.42 -10.85 11.43
C VAL A 98 -11.00 -11.41 11.28
N CYS A 99 -10.60 -11.89 10.10
CA CYS A 99 -9.23 -12.39 9.88
C CYS A 99 -8.17 -11.33 10.17
N GLY A 100 -8.48 -10.04 10.02
CA GLY A 100 -7.59 -8.93 10.39
C GLY A 100 -7.23 -8.91 11.88
N ARG A 101 -8.07 -9.49 12.75
CA ARG A 101 -7.80 -9.54 14.20
C ARG A 101 -6.92 -10.71 14.64
N PHE A 102 -6.71 -11.73 13.81
CA PHE A 102 -5.92 -12.92 14.19
C PHE A 102 -4.51 -12.64 14.74
N PRO A 103 -3.75 -11.66 14.24
CA PRO A 103 -2.47 -11.32 14.85
C PRO A 103 -2.57 -10.82 16.30
N CYS A 104 -3.71 -10.23 16.67
CA CYS A 104 -3.94 -9.65 18.00
C CYS A 104 -4.59 -10.65 18.97
N CYS A 105 -5.40 -11.59 18.47
CA CYS A 105 -6.08 -12.60 19.27
C CYS A 105 -5.15 -13.78 19.63
N GLY A 106 -5.39 -14.47 20.75
CA GLY A 106 -4.73 -15.74 21.08
C GLY A 106 -5.13 -16.85 20.10
N SER A 107 -4.31 -17.89 19.97
CA SER A 107 -4.48 -18.97 18.96
C SER A 107 -5.81 -19.73 19.02
N PHE A 108 -6.61 -19.59 20.07
CA PHE A 108 -7.93 -20.22 20.26
C PHE A 108 -8.91 -19.33 21.05
N SER A 109 -8.61 -18.03 21.21
CA SER A 109 -9.46 -17.12 21.97
C SER A 109 -10.65 -16.65 21.12
N ARG A 110 -11.84 -16.61 21.76
CA ARG A 110 -12.99 -15.90 21.21
C ARG A 110 -12.62 -14.42 21.04
N LEU A 111 -13.20 -13.77 20.01
CA LEU A 111 -13.08 -12.32 19.86
C LEU A 111 -13.50 -11.63 21.17
N SER A 112 -12.70 -10.69 21.62
CA SER A 112 -13.06 -9.83 22.72
C SER A 112 -14.06 -8.76 22.25
N ARG A 113 -14.72 -8.09 23.20
CA ARG A 113 -15.58 -6.94 22.86
C ARG A 113 -14.78 -5.86 22.12
N ALA A 114 -13.55 -5.60 22.50
CA ALA A 114 -12.68 -4.65 21.81
C ALA A 114 -12.35 -5.07 20.37
N ASP A 115 -12.23 -6.37 20.09
CA ASP A 115 -12.06 -6.87 18.73
C ASP A 115 -13.31 -6.65 17.89
N GLU A 116 -14.50 -6.89 18.44
CA GLU A 116 -15.78 -6.62 17.75
C GLU A 116 -15.93 -5.12 17.43
N GLU A 117 -15.62 -4.24 18.38
CA GLU A 117 -15.65 -2.79 18.18
C GLU A 117 -14.69 -2.37 17.06
N ARG A 118 -13.47 -2.96 16.97
CA ARG A 118 -12.51 -2.70 15.86
C ARG A 118 -13.00 -3.21 14.52
N ILE A 119 -13.66 -4.35 14.48
CA ILE A 119 -14.26 -4.91 13.26
C ILE A 119 -15.36 -3.99 12.75
N ASP A 120 -16.28 -3.58 13.62
CA ASP A 120 -17.40 -2.70 13.24
C ASP A 120 -16.90 -1.31 12.82
N GLU A 121 -15.88 -0.75 13.51
CA GLU A 121 -15.21 0.50 13.12
C GLU A 121 -14.57 0.37 11.72
N ALA A 122 -13.87 -0.72 11.43
CA ALA A 122 -13.22 -0.93 10.16
C ALA A 122 -14.22 -1.08 9.00
N LEU A 123 -15.33 -1.81 9.21
CA LEU A 123 -16.42 -1.92 8.25
C LEU A 123 -17.06 -0.57 7.96
N SER A 124 -17.31 0.23 9.00
CA SER A 124 -17.88 1.57 8.89
C SER A 124 -16.93 2.51 8.13
N LEU A 125 -15.65 2.53 8.50
CA LEU A 125 -14.64 3.38 7.87
C LEU A 125 -14.48 3.08 6.37
N ALA A 126 -14.50 1.80 6.01
CA ALA A 126 -14.45 1.36 4.62
C ALA A 126 -15.77 1.53 3.86
N GLY A 127 -16.86 1.97 4.52
CA GLY A 127 -18.18 2.16 3.92
C GLY A 127 -18.80 0.86 3.42
N VAL A 128 -18.65 -0.24 4.18
CA VAL A 128 -19.11 -1.59 3.80
C VAL A 128 -19.93 -2.29 4.89
N SER A 129 -20.40 -1.54 5.91
CA SER A 129 -21.18 -2.11 7.02
C SER A 129 -22.42 -2.86 6.57
N GLU A 130 -23.12 -2.37 5.55
CA GLU A 130 -24.33 -3.02 4.99
C GLU A 130 -24.03 -4.32 4.21
N LEU A 131 -22.76 -4.55 3.87
CA LEU A 131 -22.30 -5.72 3.15
C LEU A 131 -21.81 -6.83 4.08
N ARG A 132 -21.82 -6.62 5.41
CA ARG A 132 -21.20 -7.48 6.42
C ARG A 132 -21.55 -8.97 6.30
N ASP A 133 -22.82 -9.27 6.00
CA ASP A 133 -23.35 -10.65 5.93
C ASP A 133 -23.40 -11.18 4.49
N ARG A 134 -22.96 -10.38 3.51
CA ARG A 134 -22.93 -10.80 2.11
C ARG A 134 -21.71 -11.64 1.80
N SER A 135 -21.89 -12.66 0.96
CA SER A 135 -20.78 -13.46 0.44
C SER A 135 -19.86 -12.59 -0.42
N LEU A 136 -18.54 -12.70 -0.24
CA LEU A 136 -17.55 -11.99 -1.04
C LEU A 136 -17.69 -12.24 -2.54
N ARG A 137 -18.17 -13.43 -2.93
CA ARG A 137 -18.39 -13.78 -4.34
C ARG A 137 -19.53 -13.00 -4.99
N SER A 138 -20.49 -12.52 -4.20
CA SER A 138 -21.63 -11.72 -4.69
C SER A 138 -21.33 -10.23 -4.79
N LEU A 139 -20.15 -9.78 -4.32
CA LEU A 139 -19.78 -8.38 -4.32
C LEU A 139 -19.11 -7.97 -5.64
N SER A 140 -19.27 -6.70 -6.02
CA SER A 140 -18.48 -6.10 -7.12
C SER A 140 -16.99 -6.07 -6.79
N GLY A 141 -16.12 -5.86 -7.79
CA GLY A 141 -14.68 -5.72 -7.59
C GLY A 141 -14.32 -4.63 -6.58
N GLY A 142 -14.91 -3.44 -6.73
CA GLY A 142 -14.71 -2.32 -5.82
C GLY A 142 -15.24 -2.59 -4.40
N GLN A 143 -16.40 -3.24 -4.27
CA GLN A 143 -16.90 -3.63 -2.96
C GLN A 143 -15.97 -4.63 -2.27
N ARG A 144 -15.50 -5.66 -2.98
CA ARG A 144 -14.52 -6.62 -2.43
C ARG A 144 -13.24 -5.93 -1.98
N GLN A 145 -12.73 -4.98 -2.77
CA GLN A 145 -11.52 -4.26 -2.44
C GLN A 145 -11.69 -3.41 -1.16
N ARG A 146 -12.84 -2.75 -0.99
CA ARG A 146 -13.17 -2.02 0.25
C ARG A 146 -13.31 -2.95 1.46
N VAL A 147 -13.88 -4.14 1.29
CA VAL A 147 -13.92 -5.16 2.37
C VAL A 147 -12.52 -5.65 2.73
N ARG A 148 -11.64 -5.87 1.75
CA ARG A 148 -10.23 -6.20 2.02
C ARG A 148 -9.49 -5.07 2.75
N MET A 149 -9.77 -3.83 2.36
CA MET A 149 -9.25 -2.67 3.10
C MET A 149 -9.76 -2.64 4.55
N ALA A 150 -11.05 -2.94 4.78
CA ALA A 150 -11.60 -3.08 6.13
C ALA A 150 -10.87 -4.16 6.95
N MET A 151 -10.52 -5.30 6.35
CA MET A 151 -9.70 -6.33 7.00
C MET A 151 -8.34 -5.77 7.44
N VAL A 152 -7.66 -5.02 6.58
CA VAL A 152 -6.37 -4.38 6.92
C VAL A 152 -6.54 -3.35 8.02
N LEU A 153 -7.62 -2.56 7.99
CA LEU A 153 -7.91 -1.55 9.03
C LEU A 153 -8.25 -2.20 10.37
N ALA A 154 -9.00 -3.31 10.37
CA ALA A 154 -9.32 -4.06 11.59
C ALA A 154 -8.06 -4.61 12.29
N GLN A 155 -6.96 -4.85 11.57
CA GLN A 155 -5.68 -5.27 12.12
C GLN A 155 -5.07 -4.20 13.04
N ASP A 156 -5.40 -2.92 12.84
CA ASP A 156 -5.01 -1.75 13.64
C ASP A 156 -3.49 -1.56 13.79
N THR A 157 -2.76 -1.74 12.71
CA THR A 157 -1.31 -1.57 12.67
C THR A 157 -0.90 -0.09 12.54
N PRO A 158 0.30 0.30 13.01
CA PRO A 158 0.84 1.65 12.79
C PRO A 158 1.17 1.92 11.31
N ILE A 159 1.51 0.89 10.55
CA ILE A 159 1.91 1.01 9.13
C ILE A 159 0.94 0.20 8.27
N VAL A 160 0.50 0.77 7.16
CA VAL A 160 -0.36 0.13 6.16
C VAL A 160 0.34 0.18 4.80
N LEU A 161 0.56 -0.98 4.21
CA LEU A 161 1.13 -1.13 2.87
C LEU A 161 0.02 -1.59 1.92
N LEU A 162 -0.17 -0.85 0.83
CA LEU A 162 -1.22 -1.08 -0.14
C LEU A 162 -0.61 -1.39 -1.50
N ASP A 163 -0.75 -2.63 -1.97
CA ASP A 163 -0.29 -3.04 -3.30
C ASP A 163 -1.47 -2.97 -4.26
N GLU A 164 -1.48 -1.93 -5.09
CA GLU A 164 -2.52 -1.61 -6.08
C GLU A 164 -3.95 -1.51 -5.50
N PRO A 165 -4.20 -0.63 -4.53
CA PRO A 165 -5.49 -0.56 -3.84
C PRO A 165 -6.66 -0.15 -4.75
N THR A 166 -6.40 0.47 -5.89
CA THR A 166 -7.41 0.97 -6.86
C THR A 166 -7.62 0.06 -8.07
N SER A 167 -6.94 -1.09 -8.14
CA SER A 167 -7.09 -2.03 -9.26
C SER A 167 -8.51 -2.59 -9.32
N PHE A 168 -9.05 -2.72 -10.55
CA PHE A 168 -10.41 -3.24 -10.82
C PHE A 168 -11.56 -2.40 -10.28
N MET A 169 -11.30 -1.12 -9.98
CA MET A 169 -12.29 -0.15 -9.52
C MET A 169 -12.71 0.78 -10.66
N ASP A 170 -13.97 1.21 -10.63
CA ASP A 170 -14.41 2.34 -11.44
C ASP A 170 -13.88 3.68 -10.86
N VAL A 171 -14.03 4.75 -11.60
CA VAL A 171 -13.51 6.07 -11.23
C VAL A 171 -14.03 6.55 -9.88
N ALA A 172 -15.33 6.36 -9.60
CA ALA A 172 -15.92 6.80 -8.35
C ALA A 172 -15.36 6.00 -7.16
N ALA A 173 -15.23 4.67 -7.31
CA ALA A 173 -14.66 3.80 -6.30
C ALA A 173 -13.17 4.11 -6.07
N CYS A 174 -12.39 4.50 -7.09
CA CYS A 174 -11.02 4.97 -6.94
C CYS A 174 -10.93 6.22 -6.04
N PHE A 175 -11.80 7.21 -6.25
CA PHE A 175 -11.85 8.39 -5.39
C PHE A 175 -12.27 8.06 -3.96
N ASP A 176 -13.20 7.12 -3.76
CA ASP A 176 -13.57 6.62 -2.43
C ASP A 176 -12.36 5.97 -1.73
N MET A 177 -11.58 5.17 -2.44
CA MET A 177 -10.37 4.55 -1.90
C MET A 177 -9.33 5.61 -1.53
N VAL A 178 -9.11 6.63 -2.38
CA VAL A 178 -8.20 7.74 -2.08
C VAL A 178 -8.66 8.51 -0.83
N ARG A 179 -9.96 8.77 -0.68
CA ARG A 179 -10.51 9.38 0.55
C ARG A 179 -10.23 8.52 1.78
N LEU A 180 -10.42 7.21 1.67
CA LEU A 180 -10.14 6.26 2.75
C LEU A 180 -8.65 6.25 3.13
N ILE A 181 -7.75 6.25 2.16
CA ILE A 181 -6.30 6.36 2.39
C ILE A 181 -5.95 7.62 3.18
N ARG A 182 -6.53 8.78 2.81
CA ARG A 182 -6.34 10.04 3.54
C ARG A 182 -6.87 9.96 4.98
N GLN A 183 -8.03 9.35 5.20
CA GLN A 183 -8.59 9.15 6.55
C GLN A 183 -7.69 8.24 7.41
N VAL A 184 -7.09 7.21 6.83
CA VAL A 184 -6.13 6.33 7.52
C VAL A 184 -4.91 7.13 7.98
N ARG A 185 -4.36 7.97 7.13
CA ARG A 185 -3.24 8.87 7.47
C ARG A 185 -3.64 9.88 8.57
N GLN A 186 -4.85 10.49 8.49
CA GLN A 186 -5.35 11.42 9.50
C GLN A 186 -5.48 10.78 10.89
N ARG A 187 -5.63 9.46 10.96
CA ARG A 187 -5.60 8.68 12.20
C ARG A 187 -4.17 8.40 12.72
N GLY A 188 -3.16 9.07 12.15
CA GLY A 188 -1.76 8.98 12.57
C GLY A 188 -1.02 7.76 12.03
N LYS A 189 -1.60 7.00 11.10
CA LYS A 189 -0.95 5.84 10.50
C LYS A 189 -0.04 6.25 9.35
N THR A 190 1.01 5.48 9.14
CA THR A 190 1.88 5.58 7.96
C THR A 190 1.29 4.73 6.84
N VAL A 191 1.13 5.31 5.67
CA VAL A 191 0.63 4.60 4.49
C VAL A 191 1.69 4.57 3.41
N VAL A 192 2.01 3.37 2.92
CA VAL A 192 2.85 3.16 1.74
C VAL A 192 1.99 2.49 0.67
N ALA A 193 1.79 3.13 -0.47
CA ALA A 193 0.90 2.66 -1.51
C ALA A 193 1.61 2.53 -2.86
N VAL A 194 1.49 1.38 -3.50
CA VAL A 194 1.85 1.19 -4.91
C VAL A 194 0.62 1.57 -5.74
N ILE A 195 0.70 2.63 -6.53
CA ILE A 195 -0.42 3.11 -7.36
C ILE A 195 0.08 3.27 -8.80
N HIS A 196 -0.68 2.68 -9.75
CA HIS A 196 -0.32 2.75 -11.18
C HIS A 196 -0.76 4.06 -11.84
N ASP A 197 -1.92 4.58 -11.45
CA ASP A 197 -2.42 5.85 -11.97
C ASP A 197 -1.60 7.00 -11.37
N LEU A 198 -0.82 7.66 -12.23
CA LEU A 198 0.06 8.76 -11.82
C LEU A 198 -0.73 9.95 -11.26
N ASN A 199 -1.89 10.28 -11.83
CA ASN A 199 -2.71 11.38 -11.33
C ASN A 199 -3.22 11.07 -9.92
N LEU A 200 -3.73 9.87 -9.67
CA LEU A 200 -4.14 9.46 -8.33
C LEU A 200 -2.96 9.42 -7.35
N ALA A 201 -1.83 8.83 -7.75
CA ALA A 201 -0.64 8.73 -6.91
C ALA A 201 -0.15 10.11 -6.48
N LEU A 202 0.04 11.03 -7.44
CA LEU A 202 0.54 12.38 -7.19
C LEU A 202 -0.48 13.26 -6.46
N SER A 203 -1.78 12.99 -6.60
CA SER A 203 -2.84 13.74 -5.91
C SER A 203 -3.00 13.37 -4.44
N VAL A 204 -2.60 12.17 -4.03
CA VAL A 204 -2.80 11.66 -2.67
C VAL A 204 -1.53 11.65 -1.83
N ALA A 205 -0.36 11.57 -2.47
CA ALA A 205 0.93 11.42 -1.80
C ALA A 205 1.38 12.68 -1.07
N ASP A 206 1.93 12.51 0.13
CA ASP A 206 2.82 13.48 0.77
C ASP A 206 4.25 13.32 0.21
N GLN A 207 4.66 12.08 -0.14
CA GLN A 207 5.95 11.75 -0.72
C GLN A 207 5.79 10.74 -1.87
N VAL A 208 6.54 10.92 -2.93
CA VAL A 208 6.58 10.03 -4.09
C VAL A 208 7.94 9.37 -4.20
N PHE A 209 7.95 8.08 -4.43
CA PHE A 209 9.13 7.25 -4.64
C PHE A 209 9.08 6.69 -6.06
N VAL A 210 9.95 7.19 -6.93
CA VAL A 210 10.03 6.76 -8.34
C VAL A 210 11.03 5.63 -8.45
N MET A 211 10.55 4.44 -8.83
CA MET A 211 11.39 3.26 -9.02
C MET A 211 11.62 2.97 -10.49
N GLU A 212 12.85 2.68 -10.84
CA GLU A 212 13.25 2.21 -12.16
C GLU A 212 14.31 1.10 -12.05
N ARG A 213 14.05 -0.04 -12.71
CA ARG A 213 15.01 -1.17 -12.82
C ARG A 213 15.66 -1.56 -11.49
N GLY A 214 14.85 -1.69 -10.44
CA GLY A 214 15.31 -2.08 -9.11
C GLY A 214 16.05 -0.99 -8.32
N ARG A 215 16.02 0.25 -8.78
CA ARG A 215 16.66 1.40 -8.11
C ARG A 215 15.63 2.48 -7.78
N LEU A 216 15.94 3.28 -6.79
CA LEU A 216 15.21 4.51 -6.50
C LEU A 216 15.76 5.63 -7.39
N ALA A 217 15.00 6.00 -8.43
CA ALA A 217 15.39 7.06 -9.37
C ALA A 217 15.24 8.46 -8.74
N ALA A 218 14.16 8.68 -7.98
CA ALA A 218 13.94 9.92 -7.23
C ALA A 218 12.98 9.69 -6.07
N GLN A 219 13.06 10.57 -5.05
CA GLN A 219 12.06 10.70 -4.00
C GLN A 219 11.86 12.17 -3.64
N GLY A 220 10.64 12.55 -3.26
CA GLY A 220 10.31 13.92 -2.87
C GLY A 220 8.81 14.18 -2.87
N GLU A 221 8.43 15.43 -2.70
CA GLU A 221 7.04 15.85 -2.83
C GLU A 221 6.54 15.71 -4.29
N PRO A 222 5.23 15.55 -4.53
CA PRO A 222 4.69 15.44 -5.88
C PRO A 222 5.07 16.60 -6.82
N THR A 223 5.29 17.79 -6.27
CA THR A 223 5.66 19.00 -7.01
C THR A 223 7.18 19.18 -7.23
N ASP A 224 8.01 18.31 -6.65
CA ASP A 224 9.47 18.36 -6.85
C ASP A 224 9.81 18.07 -8.33
N GLY A 225 10.55 18.99 -8.96
CA GLY A 225 10.99 18.86 -10.36
C GLY A 225 11.83 17.61 -10.62
N ARG A 226 12.57 17.10 -9.62
CA ARG A 226 13.36 15.86 -9.72
C ARG A 226 12.44 14.64 -9.81
N VAL A 227 11.36 14.62 -9.00
CA VAL A 227 10.33 13.56 -9.05
C VAL A 227 9.65 13.56 -10.41
N ARG A 228 9.24 14.74 -10.89
CA ARG A 228 8.63 14.91 -12.21
C ARG A 228 9.55 14.38 -13.32
N SER A 229 10.81 14.86 -13.36
CA SER A 229 11.78 14.42 -14.39
C SER A 229 12.03 12.91 -14.34
N ALA A 230 12.11 12.31 -13.14
CA ALA A 230 12.29 10.87 -13.00
C ALA A 230 11.06 10.09 -13.50
N ILE A 231 9.83 10.57 -13.23
CA ILE A 231 8.61 9.97 -13.79
C ILE A 231 8.62 10.05 -15.32
N GLU A 232 8.89 11.24 -15.88
CA GLU A 232 8.93 11.46 -17.32
C GLU A 232 9.93 10.51 -18.01
N GLN A 233 11.11 10.34 -17.44
CA GLN A 233 12.15 9.42 -17.95
C GLN A 233 11.73 7.95 -17.81
N SER A 234 11.27 7.55 -16.62
CA SER A 234 10.96 6.14 -16.33
C SER A 234 9.75 5.62 -17.13
N PHE A 235 8.78 6.48 -17.44
CA PHE A 235 7.56 6.11 -18.16
C PHE A 235 7.60 6.50 -19.65
N GLY A 236 8.58 7.31 -20.10
CA GLY A 236 8.66 7.80 -21.48
C GLY A 236 7.50 8.76 -21.80
N VAL A 237 7.08 9.59 -20.87
CA VAL A 237 5.96 10.54 -21.00
C VAL A 237 6.41 11.95 -20.64
N ARG A 238 5.63 12.94 -21.03
CA ARG A 238 5.68 14.29 -20.44
C ARG A 238 4.58 14.41 -19.42
N LEU A 239 4.85 15.02 -18.28
CA LEU A 239 3.89 15.16 -17.18
C LEU A 239 3.58 16.64 -16.97
N GLU A 240 2.34 17.03 -17.16
CA GLU A 240 1.89 18.40 -16.93
C GLU A 240 1.09 18.51 -15.62
N HIS A 241 1.35 19.58 -14.89
CA HIS A 241 0.65 19.95 -13.68
C HIS A 241 -0.38 21.02 -14.02
N VAL A 242 -1.65 20.63 -14.06
CA VAL A 242 -2.75 21.47 -14.52
C VAL A 242 -3.63 21.90 -13.34
N GLN A 243 -3.79 23.23 -13.19
CA GLN A 243 -4.74 23.77 -12.23
C GLN A 243 -6.15 23.73 -12.82
N THR A 244 -7.09 23.15 -12.10
CA THR A 244 -8.49 23.07 -12.50
C THR A 244 -9.38 23.77 -11.47
N SER A 245 -10.65 24.01 -11.80
CA SER A 245 -11.64 24.54 -10.84
C SER A 245 -11.90 23.62 -9.63
N CYS A 246 -11.59 22.32 -9.76
CA CYS A 246 -11.79 21.30 -8.72
C CYS A 246 -10.50 20.94 -7.98
N GLY A 247 -9.37 21.59 -8.29
CA GLY A 247 -8.05 21.30 -7.72
C GLY A 247 -7.01 21.05 -8.79
N THR A 248 -5.90 20.42 -8.41
CA THR A 248 -4.77 20.15 -9.29
C THR A 248 -4.87 18.76 -9.89
N ALA A 249 -4.53 18.62 -11.17
CA ALA A 249 -4.43 17.35 -11.88
C ALA A 249 -3.04 17.19 -12.50
N TRP A 250 -2.56 15.96 -12.55
CA TRP A 250 -1.34 15.55 -13.21
C TRP A 250 -1.70 14.78 -14.48
N VAL A 251 -1.35 15.31 -15.63
CA VAL A 251 -1.75 14.75 -16.92
C VAL A 251 -0.52 14.26 -17.67
N PRO A 252 -0.39 12.94 -17.89
CA PRO A 252 0.67 12.39 -18.72
C PRO A 252 0.32 12.56 -20.20
N PHE A 253 1.28 12.99 -20.98
CA PHE A 253 1.22 13.08 -22.44
C PHE A 253 2.30 12.22 -23.07
N GLU A 254 2.03 11.73 -24.27
CA GLU A 254 3.05 11.05 -25.07
C GLU A 254 4.22 12.01 -25.36
N SER A 255 5.45 11.57 -25.10
CA SER A 255 6.64 12.32 -25.49
C SER A 255 6.69 12.33 -27.03
N ARG A 256 6.40 13.47 -27.65
CA ARG A 256 6.69 13.63 -29.06
C ARG A 256 8.21 13.72 -29.21
N GLU A 257 8.78 12.81 -30.01
CA GLU A 257 10.16 12.89 -30.47
C GLU A 257 10.46 14.23 -31.16
#